data_e93f88445e0bba4a9ff8d26bc8f9f15d
#
_entry.id   e93f88445e0bba4a9ff8d26bc8f9f15d
#
_cell.length_a   1.000
_cell.length_b   1.000
_cell.length_c   1.000
_cell.angle_alpha   90.00
_cell.angle_beta   90.00
_cell.angle_gamma   90.00
#
_symmetry.space_group_name_H-M   'P 1'
#
loop_
_entity.id
_entity.type
_entity.pdbx_description
1 polymer ?
#
loop_
_entity_poly.entity_id
_entity_poly.type
_entity_poly.pdbx_seq_one_letter_code
_entity_poly.pdbx_strand_id
1 'polypeptide(L)'
;MIHLILGGARSGKSQFALNEVKRLSASHNLAVTFVATATAIDAEMQTRITHHQAERPKDWDLAEIPLDLQSFLTKTQGSPPQILLIDCLTLWLNNQLFAAPTQDFSVLSARLIEALVTSPCDIFLVANEVGLGVIPMGEVSRQFVDQAGWLNQALAAKADAVTFVAAGLPMTLKKVEK
;
A
#
# COMPACT_ATOMS: atom_id res chain seq x y z
N MET A 1 -6.87 -12.80 0.43
CA MET A 1 -7.54 -11.68 1.19
C MET A 1 -6.85 -10.36 0.88
N ILE A 2 -7.62 -9.26 0.77
CA ILE A 2 -7.08 -7.89 0.60
C ILE A 2 -7.48 -7.04 1.80
N HIS A 3 -6.50 -6.54 2.55
CA HIS A 3 -6.72 -5.63 3.67
C HIS A 3 -6.12 -4.25 3.36
N LEU A 4 -6.96 -3.23 3.19
CA LEU A 4 -6.55 -1.86 2.98
C LEU A 4 -6.41 -1.14 4.33
N ILE A 5 -5.25 -0.53 4.57
CA ILE A 5 -4.91 0.18 5.81
C ILE A 5 -4.62 1.64 5.46
N LEU A 6 -5.53 2.50 5.87
CA LEU A 6 -5.52 3.94 5.61
C LEU A 6 -5.11 4.72 6.85
N GLY A 7 -4.64 5.94 6.66
CA GLY A 7 -4.38 6.89 7.74
C GLY A 7 -3.48 8.04 7.30
N GLY A 8 -3.43 9.10 8.08
CA GLY A 8 -2.56 10.27 7.82
C GLY A 8 -1.07 9.95 7.97
N ALA A 9 -0.22 10.92 7.64
CA ALA A 9 1.21 10.84 7.92
C ALA A 9 1.44 10.61 9.43
N ARG A 10 2.36 9.69 9.78
CA ARG A 10 2.71 9.34 11.17
C ARG A 10 1.52 8.89 12.04
N SER A 11 0.46 8.36 11.43
CA SER A 11 -0.72 7.87 12.15
C SER A 11 -0.50 6.53 12.88
N GLY A 12 0.60 5.82 12.60
CA GLY A 12 0.86 4.47 13.10
C GLY A 12 0.38 3.34 12.17
N LYS A 13 -0.13 3.67 10.96
CA LYS A 13 -0.66 2.69 10.01
C LYS A 13 0.34 1.62 9.57
N SER A 14 1.60 2.00 9.27
CA SER A 14 2.64 1.03 8.88
C SER A 14 2.96 0.07 10.03
N GLN A 15 3.05 0.56 11.26
CA GLN A 15 3.26 -0.29 12.44
C GLN A 15 2.07 -1.22 12.68
N PHE A 16 0.84 -0.73 12.51
CA PHE A 16 -0.35 -1.56 12.58
C PHE A 16 -0.31 -2.66 11.53
N ALA A 17 0.01 -2.32 10.27
CA ALA A 17 0.13 -3.29 9.18
C ALA A 17 1.21 -4.36 9.47
N LEU A 18 2.40 -3.95 9.92
CA LEU A 18 3.48 -4.85 10.32
C LEU A 18 3.03 -5.84 11.40
N ASN A 19 2.32 -5.37 12.42
CA ASN A 19 1.84 -6.21 13.52
C ASN A 19 0.78 -7.22 13.05
N GLU A 20 -0.16 -6.81 12.18
CA GLU A 20 -1.17 -7.71 11.61
C GLU A 20 -0.53 -8.78 10.73
N VAL A 21 0.44 -8.40 9.87
CA VAL A 21 1.16 -9.35 9.03
C VAL A 21 1.98 -10.33 9.87
N LYS A 22 2.70 -9.88 10.91
CA LYS A 22 3.43 -10.75 11.84
C LYS A 22 2.49 -11.78 12.50
N ARG A 23 1.32 -11.31 12.97
CA ARG A 23 0.33 -12.18 13.60
C ARG A 23 -0.20 -13.24 12.61
N LEU A 24 -0.55 -12.82 11.39
CA LEU A 24 -1.08 -13.74 10.37
C LEU A 24 -0.02 -14.74 9.91
N SER A 25 1.20 -14.29 9.63
CA SER A 25 2.32 -15.15 9.24
C SER A 25 2.60 -16.22 10.30
N ALA A 26 2.68 -15.84 11.56
CA ALA A 26 2.91 -16.78 12.66
C ALA A 26 1.78 -17.81 12.83
N SER A 27 0.51 -17.39 12.63
CA SER A 27 -0.64 -18.28 12.81
C SER A 27 -0.81 -19.30 11.68
N HIS A 28 -0.37 -18.98 10.46
CA HIS A 28 -0.56 -19.83 9.27
C HIS A 28 0.77 -20.34 8.69
N ASN A 29 1.90 -20.01 9.30
CA ASN A 29 3.25 -20.35 8.84
C ASN A 29 3.48 -19.93 7.36
N LEU A 30 3.08 -18.70 7.03
CA LEU A 30 3.21 -18.15 5.68
C LEU A 30 4.45 -17.29 5.55
N ALA A 31 5.14 -17.42 4.43
CA ALA A 31 6.22 -16.51 4.04
C ALA A 31 5.67 -15.09 3.83
N VAL A 32 6.51 -14.08 4.08
CA VAL A 32 6.14 -12.67 3.91
C VAL A 32 7.13 -12.00 2.97
N THR A 33 6.59 -11.30 1.97
CA THR A 33 7.35 -10.37 1.15
C THR A 33 6.92 -8.94 1.46
N PHE A 34 7.86 -8.12 1.93
CA PHE A 34 7.66 -6.68 2.04
C PHE A 34 7.92 -6.04 0.67
N VAL A 35 6.92 -5.35 0.13
CA VAL A 35 6.99 -4.67 -1.16
C VAL A 35 7.15 -3.17 -0.92
N ALA A 36 8.38 -2.69 -1.07
CA ALA A 36 8.71 -1.28 -0.94
C ALA A 36 8.46 -0.53 -2.25
N THR A 37 7.74 0.57 -2.17
CA THR A 37 7.47 1.44 -3.32
C THR A 37 8.22 2.76 -3.26
N ALA A 38 8.88 3.04 -2.13
CA ALA A 38 9.64 4.26 -1.94
C ALA A 38 10.89 4.29 -2.83
N THR A 39 11.16 5.47 -3.39
CA THR A 39 12.42 5.80 -4.05
C THR A 39 13.13 6.86 -3.22
N ALA A 40 14.40 6.68 -2.92
CA ALA A 40 15.20 7.66 -2.20
C ALA A 40 15.51 8.84 -3.12
N ILE A 41 14.69 9.88 -3.05
CA ILE A 41 14.85 11.10 -3.85
C ILE A 41 15.69 12.17 -3.12
N ASP A 42 15.79 12.08 -1.80
CA ASP A 42 16.57 12.98 -0.93
C ASP A 42 17.02 12.29 0.35
N ALA A 43 17.84 12.98 1.15
CA ALA A 43 18.39 12.46 2.40
C ALA A 43 17.32 12.21 3.48
N GLU A 44 16.25 12.98 3.50
CA GLU A 44 15.12 12.76 4.42
C GLU A 44 14.41 11.45 4.09
N MET A 45 14.09 11.24 2.81
CA MET A 45 13.46 10.01 2.36
C MET A 45 14.36 8.80 2.61
N GLN A 46 15.67 8.92 2.37
CA GLN A 46 16.63 7.86 2.70
C GLN A 46 16.60 7.50 4.18
N THR A 47 16.54 8.50 5.07
CA THR A 47 16.43 8.28 6.52
C THR A 47 15.13 7.55 6.88
N ARG A 48 14.00 7.92 6.26
CA ARG A 48 12.71 7.24 6.45
C ARG A 48 12.75 5.79 6.00
N ILE A 49 13.33 5.52 4.82
CA ILE A 49 13.50 4.15 4.29
C ILE A 49 14.34 3.31 5.27
N THR A 50 15.46 3.85 5.74
CA THR A 50 16.35 3.15 6.70
C THR A 50 15.61 2.83 8.01
N HIS A 51 14.81 3.74 8.52
CA HIS A 51 14.00 3.51 9.72
C HIS A 51 12.99 2.38 9.51
N HIS A 52 12.24 2.39 8.42
CA HIS A 52 11.30 1.32 8.08
C HIS A 52 11.98 -0.03 7.85
N GLN A 53 13.20 -0.03 7.29
CA GLN A 53 13.99 -1.24 7.13
C GLN A 53 14.39 -1.84 8.49
N ALA A 54 14.69 -0.99 9.49
CA ALA A 54 15.09 -1.44 10.85
C ALA A 54 13.90 -2.06 11.63
N GLU A 55 12.67 -1.67 11.35
CA GLU A 55 11.46 -2.20 12.01
C GLU A 55 10.99 -3.54 11.45
N ARG A 56 11.45 -3.89 10.26
CA ARG A 56 11.05 -5.10 9.55
C ARG A 56 11.80 -6.33 10.10
N PRO A 57 11.11 -7.49 10.27
CA PRO A 57 11.77 -8.75 10.55
C PRO A 57 12.78 -9.11 9.46
N LYS A 58 13.93 -9.64 9.87
CA LYS A 58 15.05 -9.97 8.95
C LYS A 58 14.79 -11.20 8.08
N ASP A 59 13.83 -12.01 8.46
CA ASP A 59 13.37 -13.22 7.77
C ASP A 59 12.31 -12.94 6.68
N TRP A 60 11.91 -11.71 6.53
CA TRP A 60 11.01 -11.32 5.45
C TRP A 60 11.77 -10.99 4.17
N ASP A 61 11.25 -11.48 3.05
CA ASP A 61 11.76 -11.09 1.74
C ASP A 61 11.49 -9.61 1.45
N LEU A 62 12.36 -8.99 0.65
CA LEU A 62 12.20 -7.61 0.18
C LEU A 62 12.08 -7.57 -1.34
N ALA A 63 11.04 -6.89 -1.83
CA ALA A 63 10.89 -6.50 -3.22
C ALA A 63 10.79 -4.97 -3.33
N GLU A 64 11.68 -4.34 -4.08
CA GLU A 64 11.64 -2.89 -4.34
C GLU A 64 10.95 -2.65 -5.68
N ILE A 65 9.69 -2.22 -5.64
CA ILE A 65 8.81 -2.08 -6.81
C ILE A 65 8.21 -0.66 -6.85
N PRO A 66 8.98 0.34 -7.26
CA PRO A 66 8.50 1.72 -7.25
C PRO A 66 7.43 2.03 -8.29
N LEU A 67 7.35 1.26 -9.40
CA LEU A 67 6.44 1.54 -10.51
C LEU A 67 5.56 0.34 -10.91
N ASP A 68 6.14 -0.79 -11.24
CA ASP A 68 5.43 -1.89 -11.92
C ASP A 68 4.83 -2.93 -10.95
N LEU A 69 3.94 -2.47 -10.05
CA LEU A 69 3.24 -3.34 -9.11
C LEU A 69 2.36 -4.38 -9.80
N GLN A 70 1.75 -4.04 -10.94
CA GLN A 70 0.87 -4.95 -11.67
C GLN A 70 1.62 -6.18 -12.15
N SER A 71 2.78 -5.98 -12.81
CA SER A 71 3.60 -7.09 -13.28
C SER A 71 4.19 -7.90 -12.14
N PHE A 72 4.55 -7.25 -11.02
CA PHE A 72 4.99 -7.95 -9.82
C PHE A 72 3.88 -8.87 -9.28
N LEU A 73 2.67 -8.36 -9.09
CA LEU A 73 1.52 -9.13 -8.61
C LEU A 73 1.17 -10.28 -9.57
N THR A 74 1.21 -10.04 -10.87
CA THR A 74 0.94 -11.08 -11.87
C THR A 74 1.96 -12.23 -11.78
N LYS A 75 3.22 -11.93 -11.49
CA LYS A 75 4.27 -12.96 -11.32
C LYS A 75 4.09 -13.80 -10.05
N THR A 76 3.33 -13.33 -9.07
CA THR A 76 3.00 -14.14 -7.89
C THR A 76 1.92 -15.20 -8.17
N GLN A 77 1.24 -15.11 -9.31
CA GLN A 77 0.30 -16.15 -9.74
C GLN A 77 1.07 -17.46 -9.99
N GLY A 78 0.70 -18.52 -9.27
CA GLY A 78 1.39 -19.80 -9.32
C GLY A 78 2.51 -19.98 -8.29
N SER A 79 2.83 -18.96 -7.51
CA SER A 79 3.69 -19.09 -6.34
C SER A 79 2.93 -19.74 -5.16
N PRO A 80 3.66 -20.35 -4.20
CA PRO A 80 3.04 -20.80 -2.95
C PRO A 80 2.30 -19.67 -2.25
N PRO A 81 1.25 -19.98 -1.44
CA PRO A 81 0.56 -18.98 -0.64
C PRO A 81 1.54 -18.19 0.24
N GLN A 82 1.46 -16.88 0.18
CA GLN A 82 2.32 -15.96 0.93
C GLN A 82 1.55 -14.69 1.29
N ILE A 83 2.14 -13.89 2.17
CA ILE A 83 1.64 -12.57 2.53
C ILE A 83 2.48 -11.51 1.83
N LEU A 84 1.81 -10.54 1.20
CA LEU A 84 2.44 -9.35 0.65
C LEU A 84 2.07 -8.13 1.50
N LEU A 85 3.05 -7.41 2.00
CA LEU A 85 2.86 -6.10 2.64
C LEU A 85 3.40 -5.01 1.73
N ILE A 86 2.49 -4.24 1.11
CA ILE A 86 2.84 -3.16 0.18
C ILE A 86 2.79 -1.82 0.93
N ASP A 87 3.95 -1.21 1.16
CA ASP A 87 4.08 0.09 1.84
C ASP A 87 4.97 1.06 1.03
N CYS A 88 4.34 2.09 0.39
CA CYS A 88 2.90 2.39 0.41
C CYS A 88 2.38 2.77 -1.00
N LEU A 89 1.10 2.60 -1.22
CA LEU A 89 0.46 2.96 -2.50
C LEU A 89 0.50 4.48 -2.76
N THR A 90 0.60 5.29 -1.72
CA THR A 90 0.72 6.75 -1.86
C THR A 90 2.01 7.14 -2.57
N LEU A 91 3.15 6.54 -2.19
CA LEU A 91 4.43 6.77 -2.87
C LEU A 91 4.45 6.14 -4.26
N TRP A 92 3.86 4.96 -4.42
CA TRP A 92 3.68 4.35 -5.74
C TRP A 92 2.90 5.27 -6.69
N LEU A 93 1.77 5.83 -6.27
CA LEU A 93 0.98 6.76 -7.08
C LEU A 93 1.78 8.04 -7.41
N ASN A 94 2.53 8.57 -6.44
CA ASN A 94 3.41 9.71 -6.65
C ASN A 94 4.47 9.39 -7.72
N ASN A 95 5.11 8.23 -7.66
CA ASN A 95 6.09 7.80 -8.66
C ASN A 95 5.45 7.69 -10.05
N GLN A 96 4.22 7.18 -10.16
CA GLN A 96 3.46 7.09 -11.42
C GLN A 96 3.19 8.48 -12.01
N LEU A 97 2.81 9.44 -11.15
CA LEU A 97 2.52 10.80 -11.57
C LEU A 97 3.74 11.51 -12.17
N PHE A 98 4.92 11.28 -11.58
CA PHE A 98 6.17 11.87 -12.09
C PHE A 98 6.75 11.10 -13.28
N ALA A 99 6.61 9.77 -13.33
CA ALA A 99 7.13 8.97 -14.43
C ALA A 99 6.31 9.13 -15.73
N ALA A 100 4.99 9.26 -15.62
CA ALA A 100 4.08 9.35 -16.76
C ALA A 100 2.86 10.26 -16.43
N PRO A 101 3.06 11.58 -16.36
CA PRO A 101 2.02 12.52 -15.89
C PRO A 101 0.78 12.58 -16.80
N THR A 102 0.88 12.16 -18.05
CA THR A 102 -0.21 12.17 -19.02
C THR A 102 -0.92 10.83 -19.18
N GLN A 103 -0.52 9.80 -18.39
CA GLN A 103 -1.17 8.51 -18.47
C GLN A 103 -2.61 8.56 -17.96
N ASP A 104 -3.43 7.62 -18.40
CA ASP A 104 -4.78 7.45 -17.85
C ASP A 104 -4.72 6.73 -16.50
N PHE A 105 -4.87 7.49 -15.42
CA PHE A 105 -4.82 6.97 -14.05
C PHE A 105 -6.01 6.09 -13.71
N SER A 106 -7.14 6.20 -14.42
CA SER A 106 -8.29 5.30 -14.23
C SER A 106 -7.96 3.90 -14.75
N VAL A 107 -7.32 3.82 -15.91
CA VAL A 107 -6.83 2.55 -16.49
C VAL A 107 -5.73 1.95 -15.62
N LEU A 108 -4.78 2.76 -15.13
CA LEU A 108 -3.72 2.33 -14.23
C LEU A 108 -4.30 1.70 -12.95
N SER A 109 -5.24 2.38 -12.31
CA SER A 109 -5.92 1.92 -11.10
C SER A 109 -6.72 0.63 -11.34
N ALA A 110 -7.44 0.54 -12.45
CA ALA A 110 -8.20 -0.65 -12.81
C ALA A 110 -7.29 -1.88 -12.98
N ARG A 111 -6.16 -1.73 -13.67
CA ARG A 111 -5.17 -2.80 -13.85
C ARG A 111 -4.53 -3.24 -12.53
N LEU A 112 -4.20 -2.29 -11.64
CA LEU A 112 -3.68 -2.62 -10.31
C LEU A 112 -4.72 -3.44 -9.53
N ILE A 113 -5.97 -2.99 -9.50
CA ILE A 113 -7.06 -3.66 -8.78
C ILE A 113 -7.29 -5.07 -9.33
N GLU A 114 -7.29 -5.24 -10.65
CA GLU A 114 -7.40 -6.55 -11.29
C GLU A 114 -6.28 -7.49 -10.83
N ALA A 115 -5.02 -7.02 -10.85
CA ALA A 115 -3.88 -7.80 -10.40
C ALA A 115 -3.97 -8.17 -8.91
N LEU A 116 -4.47 -7.27 -8.06
CA LEU A 116 -4.70 -7.54 -6.64
C LEU A 116 -5.78 -8.61 -6.41
N VAL A 117 -6.93 -8.48 -7.09
CA VAL A 117 -8.08 -9.39 -6.93
C VAL A 117 -7.78 -10.79 -7.45
N THR A 118 -6.97 -10.91 -8.50
CA THR A 118 -6.57 -12.20 -9.08
C THR A 118 -5.37 -12.83 -8.39
N SER A 119 -4.68 -12.13 -7.50
CA SER A 119 -3.54 -12.66 -6.75
C SER A 119 -3.97 -13.72 -5.73
N PRO A 120 -3.25 -14.85 -5.63
CA PRO A 120 -3.51 -15.89 -4.63
C PRO A 120 -3.00 -15.52 -3.23
N CYS A 121 -2.30 -14.39 -3.09
CA CYS A 121 -1.67 -13.95 -1.85
C CYS A 121 -2.65 -13.29 -0.89
N ASP A 122 -2.33 -13.30 0.40
CA ASP A 122 -2.92 -12.38 1.36
C ASP A 122 -2.19 -11.04 1.26
N ILE A 123 -2.90 -9.96 0.93
CA ILE A 123 -2.30 -8.67 0.59
C ILE A 123 -2.72 -7.61 1.60
N PHE A 124 -1.72 -6.98 2.21
CA PHE A 124 -1.88 -5.81 3.07
C PHE A 124 -1.39 -4.58 2.32
N LEU A 125 -2.29 -3.62 2.10
CA LEU A 125 -2.02 -2.38 1.38
C LEU A 125 -2.00 -1.22 2.36
N VAL A 126 -0.87 -0.51 2.42
CA VAL A 126 -0.76 0.72 3.22
C VAL A 126 -0.90 1.93 2.30
N ALA A 127 -1.79 2.85 2.63
CA ALA A 127 -1.94 4.11 1.90
C ALA A 127 -2.23 5.28 2.84
N ASN A 128 -1.77 6.47 2.46
CA ASN A 128 -2.16 7.68 3.17
C ASN A 128 -3.55 8.13 2.71
N GLU A 129 -4.34 8.60 3.67
CA GLU A 129 -5.49 9.45 3.37
C GLU A 129 -5.00 10.90 3.33
N VAL A 130 -4.91 11.46 2.14
CA VAL A 130 -4.35 12.82 1.90
C VAL A 130 -5.43 13.87 1.68
N GLY A 131 -6.69 13.45 1.53
CA GLY A 131 -7.83 14.31 1.21
C GLY A 131 -8.54 14.93 2.42
N LEU A 132 -8.11 14.63 3.66
CA LEU A 132 -8.76 15.14 4.89
C LEU A 132 -8.33 16.56 5.29
N GLY A 133 -7.51 17.21 4.50
CA GLY A 133 -6.99 18.55 4.78
C GLY A 133 -7.54 19.61 3.83
N VAL A 134 -6.82 20.72 3.77
CA VAL A 134 -7.11 21.84 2.85
C VAL A 134 -6.71 21.41 1.42
N ILE A 135 -7.54 21.79 0.44
CA ILE A 135 -7.23 21.58 -0.97
C ILE A 135 -5.98 22.38 -1.34
N PRO A 136 -4.90 21.72 -1.85
CA PRO A 136 -3.65 22.39 -2.14
C PRO A 136 -3.78 23.37 -3.32
N MET A 137 -2.98 24.45 -3.30
CA MET A 137 -3.00 25.45 -4.37
C MET A 137 -2.33 24.97 -5.66
N GLY A 138 -1.33 24.09 -5.59
CA GLY A 138 -0.62 23.54 -6.74
C GLY A 138 -1.47 22.58 -7.56
N GLU A 139 -1.47 22.70 -8.89
CA GLU A 139 -2.26 21.85 -9.78
C GLU A 139 -1.88 20.35 -9.65
N VAL A 140 -0.58 20.05 -9.69
CA VAL A 140 -0.05 18.68 -9.52
C VAL A 140 -0.46 18.09 -8.17
N SER A 141 -0.43 18.92 -7.10
CA SER A 141 -0.84 18.48 -5.77
C SER A 141 -2.33 18.18 -5.70
N ARG A 142 -3.18 18.97 -6.38
CA ARG A 142 -4.62 18.67 -6.47
C ARG A 142 -4.87 17.37 -7.25
N GLN A 143 -4.21 17.23 -8.40
CA GLN A 143 -4.29 16.00 -9.18
C GLN A 143 -3.89 14.78 -8.34
N PHE A 144 -2.80 14.88 -7.58
CA PHE A 144 -2.37 13.80 -6.69
C PHE A 144 -3.42 13.46 -5.63
N VAL A 145 -4.02 14.47 -4.97
CA VAL A 145 -5.07 14.28 -3.95
C VAL A 145 -6.29 13.57 -4.57
N ASP A 146 -6.74 14.04 -5.75
CA ASP A 146 -7.89 13.45 -6.43
C ASP A 146 -7.63 11.99 -6.83
N GLN A 147 -6.46 11.72 -7.46
CA GLN A 147 -6.10 10.36 -7.87
C GLN A 147 -5.92 9.42 -6.65
N ALA A 148 -5.35 9.90 -5.55
CA ALA A 148 -5.23 9.12 -4.31
C ALA A 148 -6.61 8.79 -3.73
N GLY A 149 -7.52 9.75 -3.71
CA GLY A 149 -8.88 9.55 -3.23
C GLY A 149 -9.65 8.53 -4.07
N TRP A 150 -9.60 8.64 -5.40
CA TRP A 150 -10.25 7.67 -6.30
C TRP A 150 -9.65 6.27 -6.20
N LEU A 151 -8.33 6.16 -6.11
CA LEU A 151 -7.65 4.88 -5.90
C LEU A 151 -8.06 4.24 -4.57
N ASN A 152 -8.05 5.01 -3.46
CA ASN A 152 -8.46 4.52 -2.15
C ASN A 152 -9.92 4.04 -2.15
N GLN A 153 -10.85 4.76 -2.79
CA GLN A 153 -12.25 4.35 -2.93
C GLN A 153 -12.39 3.04 -3.73
N ALA A 154 -11.72 2.95 -4.87
CA ALA A 154 -11.77 1.78 -5.73
C ALA A 154 -11.18 0.54 -5.04
N LEU A 155 -10.09 0.70 -4.29
CA LEU A 155 -9.48 -0.38 -3.48
C LEU A 155 -10.40 -0.78 -2.33
N ALA A 156 -10.96 0.19 -1.59
CA ALA A 156 -11.87 -0.09 -0.48
C ALA A 156 -13.11 -0.87 -0.92
N ALA A 157 -13.62 -0.60 -2.13
CA ALA A 157 -14.73 -1.35 -2.71
C ALA A 157 -14.41 -2.84 -2.92
N LYS A 158 -13.17 -3.17 -3.27
CA LYS A 158 -12.72 -4.54 -3.56
C LYS A 158 -12.03 -5.23 -2.38
N ALA A 159 -11.51 -4.48 -1.42
CA ALA A 159 -10.85 -5.04 -0.23
C ALA A 159 -11.85 -5.84 0.62
N ASP A 160 -11.37 -6.93 1.23
CA ASP A 160 -12.11 -7.74 2.19
C ASP A 160 -12.22 -7.01 3.54
N ALA A 161 -11.17 -6.27 3.92
CA ALA A 161 -11.14 -5.45 5.12
C ALA A 161 -10.56 -4.07 4.85
N VAL A 162 -11.08 -3.05 5.55
CA VAL A 162 -10.56 -1.69 5.51
C VAL A 162 -10.43 -1.17 6.94
N THR A 163 -9.23 -0.72 7.30
CA THR A 163 -8.93 -0.13 8.61
C THR A 163 -8.38 1.29 8.43
N PHE A 164 -8.93 2.23 9.17
CA PHE A 164 -8.37 3.58 9.27
C PHE A 164 -7.58 3.70 10.58
N VAL A 165 -6.35 4.20 10.53
CA VAL A 165 -5.50 4.36 11.72
C VAL A 165 -5.31 5.85 11.99
N ALA A 166 -5.74 6.30 13.17
CA ALA A 166 -5.57 7.65 13.68
C ALA A 166 -4.93 7.62 15.06
N ALA A 167 -3.86 8.39 15.28
CA ALA A 167 -3.16 8.47 16.57
C ALA A 167 -2.75 7.09 17.14
N GLY A 168 -2.35 6.15 16.28
CA GLY A 168 -2.00 4.78 16.67
C GLY A 168 -3.19 3.85 16.91
N LEU A 169 -4.43 4.35 16.84
CA LEU A 169 -5.64 3.59 17.11
C LEU A 169 -6.30 3.13 15.82
N PRO A 170 -6.52 1.82 15.61
CA PRO A 170 -7.20 1.31 14.44
C PRO A 170 -8.72 1.46 14.57
N MET A 171 -9.36 1.94 13.52
CA MET A 171 -10.80 2.03 13.35
C MET A 171 -11.22 1.15 12.17
N THR A 172 -12.03 0.14 12.41
CA THR A 172 -12.52 -0.74 11.34
C THR A 172 -13.62 -0.03 10.55
N LEU A 173 -13.38 0.18 9.25
CA LEU A 173 -14.36 0.73 8.31
C LEU A 173 -15.11 -0.37 7.55
N LYS A 174 -14.44 -1.48 7.24
CA LYS A 174 -15.00 -2.66 6.59
C LYS A 174 -14.40 -3.91 7.21
N LYS A 175 -15.23 -4.89 7.50
CA LYS A 175 -14.82 -6.20 8.04
C LYS A 175 -14.97 -7.28 6.97
N VAL A 176 -14.15 -8.31 7.06
CA VAL A 176 -14.40 -9.58 6.35
C VAL A 176 -15.77 -10.10 6.81
N GLU A 177 -16.69 -10.25 5.88
CA GLU A 177 -17.93 -11.00 6.15
C GLU A 177 -17.57 -12.48 6.29
N LYS A 178 -17.92 -13.06 7.44
CA LYS A 178 -17.67 -14.48 7.72
C LYS A 178 -18.72 -15.35 7.05
#